data_9f1dc90d86e4175d56ed8b1b83f0c874
#
_entry.id   9f1dc90d86e4175d56ed8b1b83f0c874
#
_cell.length_a   1.000
_cell.length_b   1.000
_cell.length_c   1.000
_cell.angle_alpha   90.00
_cell.angle_beta   90.00
_cell.angle_gamma   90.00
#
_symmetry.space_group_name_H-M   'P 1'
#
loop_
_entity.id
_entity.type
_entity.pdbx_description
1 polymer ?
#
loop_
_entity_poly.entity_id
_entity_poly.type
_entity_poly.pdbx_seq_one_letter_code
_entity_poly.pdbx_strand_id
1 'polypeptide(L)'
;MKTLRFLLIGLGVLCGVAAQADVNVIKKDGTKAVAKNLRRQGDNIIVTMELPPEKPGDPVKTGDIGIPISQIEKIEFPEPGVLKTAPELIVQGKAEDALAQVDQPAKYYEGFRDAPGSWWRQLMLLKMNTLVILGREKEADALADTMSNIATEPEAQRAAKVLLAAAATRRGDAQKAADALDSVLKDSKQSDVLASAAIYKGQSYLALKDWEDALLSFLQIPVLYPEARELAPASMLGVGRAHFGLEDFPTAKNTFKELIKTFKGTPEATAAKAELELIAKREKALSEPGAAKKEAAPANESK
;
A
#
# COMPACT_ATOMS: atom_id res chain seq x y z
N MET A 1 -6.28 -31.33 56.27
CA MET A 1 -5.97 -31.64 54.89
C MET A 1 -7.19 -31.31 54.04
N LYS A 2 -7.19 -30.14 53.39
CA LYS A 2 -8.27 -29.68 52.49
C LYS A 2 -7.64 -29.46 51.11
N THR A 3 -7.96 -30.32 50.19
CA THR A 3 -7.53 -30.28 48.79
C THR A 3 -8.28 -29.18 48.06
N LEU A 4 -7.55 -28.16 47.62
CA LEU A 4 -8.04 -27.06 46.78
C LEU A 4 -8.05 -27.53 45.33
N ARG A 5 -9.24 -27.76 44.78
CA ARG A 5 -9.43 -28.03 43.36
C ARG A 5 -9.40 -26.71 42.59
N PHE A 6 -8.36 -26.51 41.79
CA PHE A 6 -8.33 -25.43 40.77
C PHE A 6 -9.28 -25.80 39.63
N LEU A 7 -10.30 -24.98 39.47
CA LEU A 7 -11.20 -25.02 38.33
C LEU A 7 -10.52 -24.19 37.21
N LEU A 8 -9.95 -24.87 36.22
CA LEU A 8 -9.50 -24.24 34.96
C LEU A 8 -10.74 -23.86 34.15
N ILE A 9 -11.11 -22.58 34.22
CA ILE A 9 -12.07 -22.01 33.29
C ILE A 9 -11.33 -21.80 31.96
N GLY A 10 -11.53 -22.74 31.05
CA GLY A 10 -11.10 -22.57 29.66
C GLY A 10 -11.90 -21.42 29.04
N LEU A 11 -11.23 -20.29 28.81
CA LEU A 11 -11.76 -19.24 27.93
C LEU A 11 -11.76 -19.79 26.51
N GLY A 12 -12.87 -20.39 26.13
CA GLY A 12 -13.14 -20.69 24.73
C GLY A 12 -13.26 -19.38 23.99
N VAL A 13 -12.22 -19.03 23.24
CA VAL A 13 -12.32 -18.01 22.18
C VAL A 13 -13.33 -18.55 21.18
N LEU A 14 -14.57 -18.12 21.32
CA LEU A 14 -15.57 -18.19 20.26
C LEU A 14 -15.05 -17.33 19.11
N CYS A 15 -14.23 -17.93 18.21
CA CYS A 15 -14.10 -17.43 16.85
C CYS A 15 -15.50 -17.42 16.27
N GLY A 16 -16.15 -16.25 16.31
CA GLY A 16 -17.34 -15.99 15.56
C GLY A 16 -17.00 -16.25 14.09
N VAL A 17 -17.44 -17.39 13.57
CA VAL A 17 -17.54 -17.63 12.14
C VAL A 17 -18.55 -16.59 11.66
N ALA A 18 -18.04 -15.41 11.24
CA ALA A 18 -18.85 -14.52 10.42
C ALA A 18 -19.39 -15.39 9.29
N ALA A 19 -20.70 -15.43 9.14
CA ALA A 19 -21.36 -16.14 8.05
C ALA A 19 -20.65 -15.71 6.77
N GLN A 20 -19.89 -16.62 6.18
CA GLN A 20 -19.09 -16.35 5.01
C GLN A 20 -20.10 -16.06 3.90
N ALA A 21 -20.11 -14.83 3.41
CA ALA A 21 -21.01 -14.43 2.34
C ALA A 21 -20.79 -15.39 1.16
N ASP A 22 -21.88 -15.83 0.53
CA ASP A 22 -21.80 -16.70 -0.64
C ASP A 22 -20.90 -16.07 -1.70
N VAL A 23 -19.89 -16.81 -2.14
CA VAL A 23 -18.94 -16.35 -3.14
C VAL A 23 -19.37 -16.84 -4.51
N ASN A 24 -19.51 -15.94 -5.47
CA ASN A 24 -19.86 -16.31 -6.83
C ASN A 24 -18.61 -16.63 -7.65
N VAL A 25 -18.62 -17.80 -8.27
CA VAL A 25 -17.61 -18.18 -9.27
C VAL A 25 -18.26 -18.11 -10.66
N ILE A 26 -17.82 -17.17 -11.47
CA ILE A 26 -18.30 -16.92 -12.82
C ILE A 26 -17.34 -17.58 -13.79
N LYS A 27 -17.84 -18.49 -14.62
CA LYS A 27 -17.07 -19.16 -15.65
C LYS A 27 -17.12 -18.39 -16.97
N LYS A 28 -16.12 -18.61 -17.83
CA LYS A 28 -16.02 -18.00 -19.16
C LYS A 28 -17.18 -18.33 -20.10
N ASP A 29 -17.92 -19.41 -19.83
CA ASP A 29 -19.15 -19.76 -20.55
C ASP A 29 -20.40 -19.01 -20.03
N GLY A 30 -20.22 -18.09 -19.08
CA GLY A 30 -21.29 -17.31 -18.45
C GLY A 30 -22.02 -18.04 -17.33
N THR A 31 -21.70 -19.32 -17.04
CA THR A 31 -22.34 -20.03 -15.94
C THR A 31 -21.81 -19.58 -14.60
N LYS A 32 -22.69 -19.54 -13.59
CA LYS A 32 -22.38 -19.07 -12.24
C LYS A 32 -22.55 -20.22 -11.23
N ALA A 33 -21.55 -20.42 -10.40
CA ALA A 33 -21.60 -21.32 -9.25
C ALA A 33 -21.56 -20.51 -7.96
N VAL A 34 -22.48 -20.78 -7.03
CA VAL A 34 -22.54 -20.13 -5.72
C VAL A 34 -21.81 -21.01 -4.72
N ALA A 35 -20.67 -20.55 -4.22
CA ALA A 35 -19.81 -21.27 -3.31
C ALA A 35 -20.14 -20.96 -1.86
N LYS A 36 -20.34 -22.01 -1.05
CA LYS A 36 -20.34 -21.92 0.43
C LYS A 36 -18.89 -21.98 0.96
N ASN A 37 -18.00 -22.63 0.24
CA ASN A 37 -16.58 -22.67 0.55
C ASN A 37 -15.76 -22.82 -0.74
N LEU A 38 -14.54 -22.27 -0.71
CA LEU A 38 -13.58 -22.37 -1.79
C LEU A 38 -12.26 -22.90 -1.26
N ARG A 39 -11.62 -23.79 -2.00
CA ARG A 39 -10.26 -24.25 -1.73
C ARG A 39 -9.51 -24.54 -3.03
N ARG A 40 -8.21 -24.42 -3.00
CA ARG A 40 -7.34 -24.79 -4.11
C ARG A 40 -6.98 -26.26 -4.08
N GLN A 41 -6.99 -26.89 -5.26
CA GLN A 41 -6.44 -28.25 -5.45
C GLN A 41 -5.77 -28.32 -6.83
N GLY A 42 -4.45 -28.20 -6.85
CA GLY A 42 -3.71 -28.12 -8.11
C GLY A 42 -4.17 -26.93 -8.96
N ASP A 43 -4.53 -27.17 -10.20
CA ASP A 43 -5.02 -26.13 -11.12
C ASP A 43 -6.53 -25.89 -11.02
N ASN A 44 -7.20 -26.54 -10.07
CA ASN A 44 -8.63 -26.38 -9.88
C ASN A 44 -8.96 -25.56 -8.63
N ILE A 45 -10.00 -24.78 -8.74
CA ILE A 45 -10.74 -24.24 -7.60
C ILE A 45 -11.85 -25.22 -7.28
N ILE A 46 -11.82 -25.78 -6.08
CA ILE A 46 -12.87 -26.64 -5.57
C ILE A 46 -13.94 -25.73 -4.94
N VAL A 47 -15.12 -25.80 -5.49
CA VAL A 47 -16.31 -25.05 -5.08
C VAL A 47 -17.22 -26.00 -4.33
N THR A 48 -17.37 -25.79 -3.03
CA THR A 48 -18.40 -26.48 -2.24
C THR A 48 -19.71 -25.72 -2.37
N MET A 49 -20.74 -26.37 -2.87
CA MET A 49 -22.05 -25.76 -3.10
C MET A 49 -23.18 -26.58 -2.50
N GLU A 50 -24.31 -25.95 -2.24
CA GLU A 50 -25.53 -26.67 -1.87
C GLU A 50 -26.10 -27.42 -3.07
N LEU A 51 -26.45 -28.67 -2.84
CA LEU A 51 -27.14 -29.49 -3.81
C LEU A 51 -28.66 -29.40 -3.59
N PRO A 52 -29.46 -29.39 -4.65
CA PRO A 52 -30.91 -29.40 -4.49
C PRO A 52 -31.36 -30.69 -3.74
N PRO A 53 -32.31 -30.59 -2.81
CA PRO A 53 -32.82 -31.74 -2.10
C PRO A 53 -33.45 -32.74 -3.07
N GLU A 54 -33.23 -34.02 -2.84
CA GLU A 54 -33.82 -35.08 -3.69
C GLU A 54 -35.34 -35.15 -3.56
N LYS A 55 -35.86 -34.81 -2.38
CA LYS A 55 -37.31 -34.72 -2.08
C LYS A 55 -37.60 -33.49 -1.22
N PRO A 56 -38.79 -32.89 -1.34
CA PRO A 56 -39.18 -31.80 -0.45
C PRO A 56 -39.12 -32.25 1.02
N GLY A 57 -38.33 -31.51 1.85
CA GLY A 57 -38.13 -31.83 3.26
C GLY A 57 -36.85 -32.57 3.60
N ASP A 58 -36.08 -33.05 2.60
CA ASP A 58 -34.75 -33.62 2.84
C ASP A 58 -33.75 -32.56 3.31
N PRO A 59 -32.78 -32.94 4.14
CA PRO A 59 -31.71 -32.02 4.55
C PRO A 59 -30.88 -31.60 3.33
N VAL A 60 -30.49 -30.32 3.31
CA VAL A 60 -29.61 -29.79 2.27
C VAL A 60 -28.23 -30.50 2.36
N LYS A 61 -27.83 -31.12 1.26
CA LYS A 61 -26.53 -31.74 1.10
C LYS A 61 -25.58 -30.74 0.43
N THR A 62 -24.31 -30.85 0.69
CA THR A 62 -23.26 -30.10 -0.02
C THR A 62 -22.46 -31.04 -0.90
N GLY A 63 -22.00 -30.53 -2.04
CA GLY A 63 -21.14 -31.25 -2.96
C GLY A 63 -19.99 -30.37 -3.44
N ASP A 64 -18.92 -31.00 -3.85
CA ASP A 64 -17.72 -30.34 -4.35
C ASP A 64 -17.65 -30.45 -5.88
N ILE A 65 -17.38 -29.32 -6.53
CA ILE A 65 -17.10 -29.26 -7.97
C ILE A 65 -15.71 -28.66 -8.15
N GLY A 66 -14.86 -29.33 -8.94
CA GLY A 66 -13.55 -28.79 -9.36
C GLY A 66 -13.72 -27.99 -10.65
N ILE A 67 -13.38 -26.70 -10.61
CA ILE A 67 -13.39 -25.82 -11.79
C ILE A 67 -11.94 -25.43 -12.10
N PRO A 68 -11.40 -25.77 -13.29
CA PRO A 68 -10.08 -25.32 -13.72
C PRO A 68 -10.01 -23.79 -13.72
N ILE A 69 -8.92 -23.21 -13.19
CA ILE A 69 -8.74 -21.75 -13.19
C ILE A 69 -8.84 -21.16 -14.58
N SER A 70 -8.34 -21.87 -15.59
CA SER A 70 -8.41 -21.45 -16.99
C SER A 70 -9.86 -21.25 -17.51
N GLN A 71 -10.86 -21.87 -16.87
CA GLN A 71 -12.27 -21.72 -17.21
C GLN A 71 -12.98 -20.66 -16.39
N ILE A 72 -12.32 -20.08 -15.38
CA ILE A 72 -12.90 -19.04 -14.53
C ILE A 72 -12.67 -17.67 -15.19
N GLU A 73 -13.75 -16.90 -15.32
CA GLU A 73 -13.70 -15.50 -15.73
C GLU A 73 -13.43 -14.61 -14.51
N LYS A 74 -14.16 -14.84 -13.41
CA LYS A 74 -14.03 -14.05 -12.18
C LYS A 74 -14.55 -14.83 -10.98
N ILE A 75 -13.91 -14.63 -9.83
CA ILE A 75 -14.45 -14.98 -8.52
C ILE A 75 -14.81 -13.69 -7.79
N GLU A 76 -16.05 -13.54 -7.38
CA GLU A 76 -16.55 -12.37 -6.64
C GLU A 76 -16.28 -12.55 -5.15
N PHE A 77 -15.00 -12.49 -4.76
CA PHE A 77 -14.63 -12.50 -3.35
C PHE A 77 -15.12 -11.23 -2.65
N PRO A 78 -15.64 -11.33 -1.41
CA PRO A 78 -15.90 -10.16 -0.60
C PRO A 78 -14.58 -9.43 -0.31
N GLU A 79 -14.64 -8.10 -0.33
CA GLU A 79 -13.46 -7.28 -0.01
C GLU A 79 -13.01 -7.53 1.44
N PRO A 80 -11.73 -7.90 1.68
CA PRO A 80 -11.23 -8.06 3.03
C PRO A 80 -11.26 -6.73 3.81
N GLY A 81 -11.93 -6.73 4.97
CA GLY A 81 -12.05 -5.51 5.79
C GLY A 81 -10.70 -4.89 6.16
N VAL A 82 -9.65 -5.70 6.22
CA VAL A 82 -8.29 -5.26 6.53
C VAL A 82 -7.74 -4.24 5.51
N LEU A 83 -8.20 -4.27 4.27
CA LEU A 83 -7.79 -3.28 3.26
C LEU A 83 -8.23 -1.86 3.64
N LYS A 84 -9.25 -1.72 4.48
CA LYS A 84 -9.71 -0.45 5.04
C LYS A 84 -9.10 -0.18 6.42
N THR A 85 -9.09 -1.18 7.31
CA THR A 85 -8.69 -0.98 8.71
C THR A 85 -7.17 -0.87 8.90
N ALA A 86 -6.35 -1.61 8.14
CA ALA A 86 -4.90 -1.56 8.32
C ALA A 86 -4.29 -0.20 7.93
N PRO A 87 -4.69 0.50 6.84
CA PRO A 87 -4.23 1.86 6.59
C PRO A 87 -4.57 2.84 7.72
N GLU A 88 -5.74 2.71 8.35
CA GLU A 88 -6.13 3.54 9.50
C GLU A 88 -5.23 3.29 10.71
N LEU A 89 -4.88 2.03 10.99
CA LEU A 89 -3.93 1.67 12.04
C LEU A 89 -2.54 2.22 11.77
N ILE A 90 -2.08 2.19 10.53
CA ILE A 90 -0.79 2.77 10.13
C ILE A 90 -0.77 4.27 10.43
N VAL A 91 -1.83 4.99 10.06
CA VAL A 91 -1.99 6.44 10.35
C VAL A 91 -1.96 6.72 11.85
N GLN A 92 -2.50 5.81 12.68
CA GLN A 92 -2.46 5.90 14.14
C GLN A 92 -1.10 5.53 14.75
N GLY A 93 -0.09 5.20 13.95
CA GLY A 93 1.21 4.72 14.42
C GLY A 93 1.22 3.26 14.90
N LYS A 94 0.17 2.48 14.61
CA LYS A 94 -0.01 1.09 15.02
C LYS A 94 0.31 0.12 13.86
N ALA A 95 1.47 0.30 13.24
CA ALA A 95 1.83 -0.47 12.05
C ALA A 95 2.04 -1.97 12.34
N GLU A 96 2.47 -2.35 13.54
CA GLU A 96 2.56 -3.77 13.95
C GLU A 96 1.16 -4.41 14.04
N ASP A 97 0.18 -3.70 14.59
CA ASP A 97 -1.20 -4.19 14.64
C ASP A 97 -1.79 -4.34 13.22
N ALA A 98 -1.46 -3.39 12.33
CA ALA A 98 -1.84 -3.46 10.91
C ALA A 98 -1.24 -4.70 10.25
N LEU A 99 0.05 -4.97 10.45
CA LEU A 99 0.74 -6.14 9.90
C LEU A 99 0.10 -7.45 10.37
N ALA A 100 -0.18 -7.55 11.69
CA ALA A 100 -0.82 -8.73 12.27
C ALA A 100 -2.23 -8.99 11.67
N GLN A 101 -3.00 -7.93 11.38
CA GLN A 101 -4.31 -8.08 10.75
C GLN A 101 -4.24 -8.52 9.29
N VAL A 102 -3.19 -8.17 8.57
CA VAL A 102 -3.02 -8.55 7.15
C VAL A 102 -2.63 -10.02 7.00
N ASP A 103 -1.90 -10.59 7.94
CA ASP A 103 -1.32 -11.94 7.81
C ASP A 103 -2.35 -13.05 7.61
N GLN A 104 -3.45 -13.02 8.31
CA GLN A 104 -4.49 -14.06 8.19
C GLN A 104 -5.19 -14.04 6.83
N PRO A 105 -5.74 -12.90 6.35
CA PRO A 105 -6.30 -12.81 5.01
C PRO A 105 -5.26 -13.13 3.93
N ALA A 106 -4.03 -12.65 4.08
CA ALA A 106 -2.95 -12.92 3.14
C ALA A 106 -2.71 -14.43 2.94
N LYS A 107 -2.69 -15.19 4.03
CA LYS A 107 -2.54 -16.65 4.00
C LYS A 107 -3.72 -17.35 3.34
N TYR A 108 -4.95 -16.88 3.58
CA TYR A 108 -6.14 -17.43 2.92
C TYR A 108 -6.08 -17.22 1.41
N TYR A 109 -5.79 -16.00 0.98
CA TYR A 109 -5.74 -15.64 -0.45
C TYR A 109 -4.52 -16.18 -1.18
N GLU A 110 -3.49 -16.69 -0.49
CA GLU A 110 -2.33 -17.32 -1.13
C GLU A 110 -2.71 -18.52 -2.00
N GLY A 111 -3.69 -19.31 -1.58
CA GLY A 111 -4.26 -20.38 -2.39
C GLY A 111 -4.97 -19.89 -3.67
N PHE A 112 -5.31 -18.62 -3.73
CA PHE A 112 -6.02 -18.00 -4.86
C PHE A 112 -5.20 -16.93 -5.57
N ARG A 113 -3.89 -16.89 -5.39
CA ARG A 113 -2.99 -15.82 -5.87
C ARG A 113 -3.06 -15.53 -7.37
N ASP A 114 -3.36 -16.57 -8.17
CA ASP A 114 -3.50 -16.55 -9.62
C ASP A 114 -4.97 -16.60 -10.09
N ALA A 115 -5.93 -16.61 -9.16
CA ALA A 115 -7.34 -16.67 -9.49
C ALA A 115 -7.89 -15.28 -9.85
N PRO A 116 -8.67 -15.15 -10.94
CA PRO A 116 -9.29 -13.88 -11.30
C PRO A 116 -10.21 -13.35 -10.20
N GLY A 117 -10.03 -12.11 -9.76
CA GLY A 117 -10.80 -11.48 -8.69
C GLY A 117 -10.23 -11.71 -7.29
N SER A 118 -9.07 -12.35 -7.16
CA SER A 118 -8.39 -12.54 -5.88
C SER A 118 -7.87 -11.21 -5.31
N TRP A 119 -7.98 -11.07 -3.99
CA TRP A 119 -7.42 -9.94 -3.24
C TRP A 119 -5.96 -10.16 -2.80
N TRP A 120 -5.34 -11.27 -3.22
CA TRP A 120 -3.98 -11.61 -2.79
C TRP A 120 -2.97 -10.49 -3.07
N ARG A 121 -3.00 -9.94 -4.28
CA ARG A 121 -2.08 -8.87 -4.70
C ARG A 121 -2.20 -7.64 -3.79
N GLN A 122 -3.41 -7.17 -3.56
CA GLN A 122 -3.66 -5.98 -2.73
C GLN A 122 -3.21 -6.20 -1.28
N LEU A 123 -3.46 -7.40 -0.75
CA LEU A 123 -3.00 -7.78 0.59
C LEU A 123 -1.46 -7.84 0.67
N MET A 124 -0.78 -8.37 -0.36
CA MET A 124 0.68 -8.39 -0.39
C MET A 124 1.27 -6.99 -0.49
N LEU A 125 0.69 -6.10 -1.32
CA LEU A 125 1.12 -4.71 -1.41
C LEU A 125 0.93 -3.98 -0.08
N LEU A 126 -0.20 -4.17 0.59
CA LEU A 126 -0.45 -3.61 1.90
C LEU A 126 0.55 -4.14 2.94
N LYS A 127 0.79 -5.44 2.96
CA LYS A 127 1.80 -6.07 3.84
C LYS A 127 3.19 -5.50 3.59
N MET A 128 3.61 -5.42 2.33
CA MET A 128 4.92 -4.90 1.96
C MET A 128 5.08 -3.43 2.36
N ASN A 129 4.07 -2.59 2.09
CA ASN A 129 4.08 -1.19 2.53
C ASN A 129 4.18 -1.08 4.06
N THR A 130 3.46 -1.92 4.79
CA THR A 130 3.52 -1.94 6.27
C THR A 130 4.90 -2.35 6.78
N LEU A 131 5.53 -3.37 6.16
CA LEU A 131 6.90 -3.80 6.48
C LEU A 131 7.92 -2.68 6.24
N VAL A 132 7.76 -1.93 5.14
CA VAL A 132 8.60 -0.78 4.82
C VAL A 132 8.45 0.32 5.88
N ILE A 133 7.22 0.61 6.33
CA ILE A 133 6.96 1.60 7.39
C ILE A 133 7.60 1.18 8.72
N LEU A 134 7.61 -0.13 9.02
CA LEU A 134 8.24 -0.70 10.20
C LEU A 134 9.76 -0.80 10.11
N GLY A 135 10.38 -0.44 8.97
CA GLY A 135 11.82 -0.62 8.74
C GLY A 135 12.25 -2.09 8.59
N ARG A 136 11.28 -3.00 8.37
CA ARG A 136 11.54 -4.45 8.16
C ARG A 136 11.84 -4.73 6.68
N GLU A 137 12.85 -4.05 6.15
CA GLU A 137 13.15 -3.96 4.72
C GLU A 137 13.49 -5.30 4.09
N LYS A 138 14.26 -6.16 4.81
CA LYS A 138 14.60 -7.49 4.30
C LYS A 138 13.37 -8.36 4.04
N GLU A 139 12.35 -8.20 4.88
CA GLU A 139 11.09 -8.95 4.71
C GLU A 139 10.25 -8.35 3.58
N ALA A 140 10.28 -7.03 3.43
CA ALA A 140 9.64 -6.37 2.30
C ALA A 140 10.29 -6.78 0.96
N ASP A 141 11.62 -6.81 0.90
CA ASP A 141 12.39 -7.25 -0.28
C ASP A 141 12.08 -8.72 -0.62
N ALA A 142 12.10 -9.62 0.36
CA ALA A 142 11.76 -11.04 0.16
C ALA A 142 10.32 -11.24 -0.31
N LEU A 143 9.38 -10.42 0.19
CA LEU A 143 7.99 -10.46 -0.25
C LEU A 143 7.85 -9.98 -1.70
N ALA A 144 8.58 -8.92 -2.08
CA ALA A 144 8.59 -8.41 -3.45
C ALA A 144 9.21 -9.41 -4.43
N ASP A 145 10.30 -10.09 -4.06
CA ASP A 145 10.87 -11.17 -4.85
C ASP A 145 9.86 -12.30 -5.04
N THR A 146 9.14 -12.67 -3.98
CA THR A 146 8.07 -13.66 -4.04
C THR A 146 6.97 -13.22 -5.01
N MET A 147 6.52 -11.97 -4.92
CA MET A 147 5.51 -11.42 -5.83
C MET A 147 6.00 -11.39 -7.28
N SER A 148 7.25 -11.02 -7.51
CA SER A 148 7.86 -10.98 -8.85
C SER A 148 7.97 -12.35 -9.49
N ASN A 149 8.28 -13.38 -8.69
CA ASN A 149 8.41 -14.77 -9.17
C ASN A 149 7.06 -15.46 -9.41
N ILE A 150 6.03 -15.09 -8.66
CA ILE A 150 4.69 -15.70 -8.74
C ILE A 150 3.81 -14.93 -9.75
N ALA A 151 4.04 -13.64 -9.90
CA ALA A 151 3.20 -12.82 -10.76
C ALA A 151 3.42 -13.18 -12.22
N THR A 152 2.49 -13.90 -12.79
CA THR A 152 2.34 -14.04 -14.24
C THR A 152 1.87 -12.72 -14.88
N GLU A 153 1.38 -11.79 -14.05
CA GLU A 153 0.88 -10.48 -14.49
C GLU A 153 1.97 -9.40 -14.38
N PRO A 154 2.37 -8.79 -15.50
CA PRO A 154 3.40 -7.74 -15.53
C PRO A 154 3.09 -6.55 -14.61
N GLU A 155 1.82 -6.19 -14.42
CA GLU A 155 1.42 -5.06 -13.58
C GLU A 155 1.64 -5.32 -12.08
N ALA A 156 1.44 -6.56 -11.63
CA ALA A 156 1.77 -6.93 -10.23
C ALA A 156 3.27 -6.80 -9.95
N GLN A 157 4.11 -7.18 -10.92
CA GLN A 157 5.56 -6.99 -10.81
C GLN A 157 5.93 -5.50 -10.76
N ARG A 158 5.27 -4.66 -11.57
CA ARG A 158 5.50 -3.20 -11.56
C ARG A 158 5.09 -2.56 -10.24
N ALA A 159 3.94 -2.96 -9.69
CA ALA A 159 3.51 -2.49 -8.38
C ALA A 159 4.50 -2.88 -7.26
N ALA A 160 5.05 -4.10 -7.30
CA ALA A 160 6.10 -4.53 -6.38
C ALA A 160 7.38 -3.69 -6.54
N LYS A 161 7.81 -3.40 -7.79
CA LYS A 161 8.96 -2.51 -8.06
C LYS A 161 8.78 -1.12 -7.46
N VAL A 162 7.57 -0.55 -7.51
CA VAL A 162 7.27 0.76 -6.91
C VAL A 162 7.61 0.77 -5.42
N LEU A 163 7.17 -0.26 -4.68
CA LEU A 163 7.42 -0.32 -3.24
C LEU A 163 8.89 -0.63 -2.90
N LEU A 164 9.56 -1.46 -3.72
CA LEU A 164 11.00 -1.68 -3.59
C LEU A 164 11.80 -0.39 -3.80
N ALA A 165 11.41 0.42 -4.77
CA ALA A 165 12.03 1.73 -5.00
C ALA A 165 11.80 2.67 -3.80
N ALA A 166 10.60 2.69 -3.21
CA ALA A 166 10.32 3.45 -1.99
C ALA A 166 11.23 3.02 -0.83
N ALA A 167 11.44 1.72 -0.64
CA ALA A 167 12.37 1.20 0.35
C ALA A 167 13.84 1.61 0.04
N ALA A 168 14.26 1.49 -1.23
CA ALA A 168 15.60 1.88 -1.67
C ALA A 168 15.89 3.37 -1.40
N THR A 169 14.93 4.26 -1.65
CA THR A 169 15.05 5.69 -1.33
C THR A 169 15.33 5.92 0.16
N ARG A 170 14.65 5.21 1.04
CA ARG A 170 14.86 5.33 2.50
C ARG A 170 16.25 4.82 2.94
N ARG A 171 16.79 3.81 2.25
CA ARG A 171 18.14 3.28 2.49
C ARG A 171 19.26 4.21 1.96
N GLY A 172 18.92 5.27 1.25
CA GLY A 172 19.87 6.19 0.62
C GLY A 172 20.18 5.87 -0.84
N ASP A 173 19.59 4.84 -1.43
CA ASP A 173 19.74 4.45 -2.84
C ASP A 173 18.76 5.22 -3.76
N ALA A 174 18.59 6.53 -3.50
CA ALA A 174 17.56 7.32 -4.13
C ALA A 174 17.67 7.40 -5.67
N GLN A 175 18.90 7.42 -6.22
CA GLN A 175 19.10 7.43 -7.67
C GLN A 175 18.62 6.12 -8.30
N LYS A 176 19.01 4.98 -7.74
CA LYS A 176 18.56 3.67 -8.25
C LYS A 176 17.03 3.52 -8.16
N ALA A 177 16.44 4.09 -7.10
CA ALA A 177 14.99 4.11 -6.93
C ALA A 177 14.32 4.94 -8.04
N ALA A 178 14.81 6.13 -8.33
CA ALA A 178 14.29 6.98 -9.40
C ALA A 178 14.36 6.28 -10.76
N ASP A 179 15.52 5.67 -11.09
CA ASP A 179 15.72 4.94 -12.36
C ASP A 179 14.75 3.72 -12.48
N ALA A 180 14.54 3.00 -11.38
CA ALA A 180 13.60 1.87 -11.36
C ALA A 180 12.15 2.34 -11.58
N LEU A 181 11.77 3.49 -11.01
CA LEU A 181 10.45 4.09 -11.16
C LEU A 181 10.22 4.64 -12.58
N ASP A 182 11.24 5.15 -13.26
CA ASP A 182 11.16 5.52 -14.66
C ASP A 182 10.75 4.34 -15.55
N SER A 183 11.33 3.17 -15.32
CA SER A 183 10.91 1.96 -16.02
C SER A 183 9.42 1.63 -15.78
N VAL A 184 8.94 1.78 -14.53
CA VAL A 184 7.53 1.55 -14.22
C VAL A 184 6.62 2.56 -14.92
N LEU A 185 6.97 3.84 -14.87
CA LEU A 185 6.21 4.92 -15.51
C LEU A 185 6.11 4.75 -17.03
N LYS A 186 7.15 4.17 -17.65
CA LYS A 186 7.17 3.90 -19.10
C LYS A 186 6.31 2.70 -19.49
N ASP A 187 6.33 1.65 -18.67
CA ASP A 187 5.85 0.32 -19.07
C ASP A 187 4.48 -0.04 -18.51
N SER A 188 4.04 0.61 -17.41
CA SER A 188 2.74 0.34 -16.77
C SER A 188 1.60 0.97 -17.57
N LYS A 189 0.43 0.32 -17.49
CA LYS A 189 -0.84 0.82 -18.03
C LYS A 189 -1.90 1.05 -16.94
N GLN A 190 -1.58 0.72 -15.70
CA GLN A 190 -2.51 0.90 -14.57
C GLN A 190 -2.27 2.25 -13.91
N SER A 191 -3.31 3.08 -13.88
CA SER A 191 -3.26 4.44 -13.34
C SER A 191 -2.83 4.50 -11.88
N ASP A 192 -3.26 3.57 -11.05
CA ASP A 192 -2.90 3.45 -9.63
C ASP A 192 -1.40 3.15 -9.44
N VAL A 193 -0.83 2.27 -10.28
CA VAL A 193 0.60 1.96 -10.27
C VAL A 193 1.42 3.17 -10.74
N LEU A 194 0.97 3.84 -11.80
CA LEU A 194 1.63 5.03 -12.34
C LEU A 194 1.60 6.19 -11.34
N ALA A 195 0.46 6.45 -10.71
CA ALA A 195 0.33 7.49 -9.69
C ALA A 195 1.25 7.21 -8.49
N SER A 196 1.28 5.97 -8.00
CA SER A 196 2.17 5.56 -6.92
C SER A 196 3.65 5.72 -7.32
N ALA A 197 4.02 5.34 -8.55
CA ALA A 197 5.37 5.49 -9.06
C ALA A 197 5.79 6.98 -9.11
N ALA A 198 4.90 7.88 -9.54
CA ALA A 198 5.17 9.31 -9.58
C ALA A 198 5.41 9.90 -8.17
N ILE A 199 4.61 9.49 -7.17
CA ILE A 199 4.82 9.90 -5.76
C ILE A 199 6.20 9.46 -5.25
N TYR A 200 6.54 8.19 -5.40
CA TYR A 200 7.81 7.69 -4.87
C TYR A 200 9.02 8.19 -5.67
N LYS A 201 8.87 8.46 -6.97
CA LYS A 201 9.89 9.14 -7.77
C LYS A 201 10.14 10.56 -7.25
N GLY A 202 9.09 11.33 -6.97
CA GLY A 202 9.21 12.64 -6.34
C GLY A 202 9.92 12.58 -4.99
N GLN A 203 9.63 11.56 -4.16
CA GLN A 203 10.33 11.34 -2.89
C GLN A 203 11.81 11.02 -3.09
N SER A 204 12.15 10.24 -4.13
CA SER A 204 13.55 9.95 -4.48
C SER A 204 14.30 11.22 -4.86
N TYR A 205 13.71 12.08 -5.67
CA TYR A 205 14.30 13.36 -6.04
C TYR A 205 14.42 14.34 -4.85
N LEU A 206 13.44 14.37 -3.94
CA LEU A 206 13.61 15.13 -2.70
C LEU A 206 14.83 14.66 -1.89
N ALA A 207 15.07 13.35 -1.82
CA ALA A 207 16.23 12.79 -1.13
C ALA A 207 17.54 13.13 -1.83
N LEU A 208 17.53 13.26 -3.16
CA LEU A 208 18.67 13.71 -3.99
C LEU A 208 18.85 15.22 -3.96
N LYS A 209 17.91 15.98 -3.39
CA LYS A 209 17.83 17.45 -3.44
C LYS A 209 17.67 17.99 -4.86
N ASP A 210 17.11 17.19 -5.73
CA ASP A 210 16.72 17.58 -7.08
C ASP A 210 15.28 18.09 -7.02
N TRP A 211 15.16 19.37 -6.65
CA TRP A 211 13.87 19.97 -6.27
C TRP A 211 12.94 20.15 -7.47
N GLU A 212 13.48 20.46 -8.63
CA GLU A 212 12.73 20.65 -9.86
C GLU A 212 12.10 19.33 -10.32
N ASP A 213 12.87 18.25 -10.39
CA ASP A 213 12.37 16.95 -10.79
C ASP A 213 11.44 16.34 -9.74
N ALA A 214 11.67 16.64 -8.45
CA ALA A 214 10.73 16.30 -7.40
C ALA A 214 9.38 16.99 -7.61
N LEU A 215 9.40 18.32 -7.87
CA LEU A 215 8.19 19.11 -8.12
C LEU A 215 7.42 18.56 -9.32
N LEU A 216 8.10 18.32 -10.44
CA LEU A 216 7.49 17.76 -11.65
C LEU A 216 6.86 16.39 -11.40
N SER A 217 7.52 15.54 -10.61
CA SER A 217 6.99 14.20 -10.28
C SER A 217 5.71 14.28 -9.45
N PHE A 218 5.66 15.14 -8.42
CA PHE A 218 4.46 15.30 -7.58
C PHE A 218 3.31 15.95 -8.33
N LEU A 219 3.57 16.91 -9.22
CA LEU A 219 2.54 17.59 -10.03
C LEU A 219 1.85 16.66 -11.03
N GLN A 220 2.43 15.49 -11.34
CA GLN A 220 1.73 14.49 -12.15
C GLN A 220 0.42 14.02 -11.51
N ILE A 221 0.31 14.00 -10.19
CA ILE A 221 -0.89 13.51 -9.51
C ILE A 221 -2.12 14.34 -9.87
N PRO A 222 -2.19 15.65 -9.60
CA PRO A 222 -3.38 16.42 -9.95
C PRO A 222 -3.60 16.58 -11.46
N VAL A 223 -2.55 16.42 -12.29
CA VAL A 223 -2.61 16.67 -13.74
C VAL A 223 -2.95 15.40 -14.51
N LEU A 224 -2.29 14.26 -14.20
CA LEU A 224 -2.40 13.03 -14.97
C LEU A 224 -3.25 11.96 -14.27
N TYR A 225 -3.35 12.00 -12.92
CA TYR A 225 -4.01 10.99 -12.11
C TYR A 225 -5.01 11.61 -11.11
N PRO A 226 -5.95 12.46 -11.58
CA PRO A 226 -6.88 13.17 -10.67
C PRO A 226 -7.83 12.24 -9.92
N GLU A 227 -7.99 10.98 -10.38
CA GLU A 227 -8.77 9.93 -9.71
C GLU A 227 -8.05 9.36 -8.48
N ALA A 228 -6.71 9.45 -8.39
CA ALA A 228 -5.90 8.97 -7.27
C ALA A 228 -5.95 9.95 -6.07
N ARG A 229 -7.16 10.25 -5.60
CA ARG A 229 -7.43 11.28 -4.57
C ARG A 229 -6.74 10.99 -3.23
N GLU A 230 -6.53 9.74 -2.92
CA GLU A 230 -5.81 9.27 -1.72
C GLU A 230 -4.34 9.70 -1.72
N LEU A 231 -3.74 9.93 -2.90
CA LEU A 231 -2.37 10.40 -3.05
C LEU A 231 -2.24 11.94 -3.06
N ALA A 232 -3.35 12.67 -3.17
CA ALA A 232 -3.33 14.12 -3.22
C ALA A 232 -2.65 14.77 -1.99
N PRO A 233 -2.88 14.32 -0.73
CA PRO A 233 -2.17 14.87 0.43
C PRO A 233 -0.64 14.70 0.33
N ALA A 234 -0.18 13.49 -0.07
CA ALA A 234 1.24 13.20 -0.22
C ALA A 234 1.88 14.02 -1.35
N SER A 235 1.16 14.17 -2.48
CA SER A 235 1.57 15.04 -3.59
C SER A 235 1.73 16.49 -3.13
N MET A 236 0.72 17.08 -2.46
CA MET A 236 0.79 18.45 -1.97
C MET A 236 1.91 18.66 -0.95
N LEU A 237 2.15 17.70 -0.06
CA LEU A 237 3.28 17.76 0.87
C LEU A 237 4.61 17.78 0.11
N GLY A 238 4.75 16.93 -0.92
CA GLY A 238 5.93 16.87 -1.77
C GLY A 238 6.16 18.15 -2.56
N VAL A 239 5.10 18.73 -3.16
CA VAL A 239 5.15 20.03 -3.86
C VAL A 239 5.62 21.14 -2.91
N GLY A 240 5.07 21.20 -1.69
CA GLY A 240 5.49 22.18 -0.70
C GLY A 240 6.96 22.04 -0.30
N ARG A 241 7.45 20.79 -0.15
CA ARG A 241 8.86 20.51 0.15
C ARG A 241 9.79 20.86 -1.00
N ALA A 242 9.38 20.59 -2.23
CA ALA A 242 10.15 20.97 -3.42
C ALA A 242 10.29 22.50 -3.52
N HIS A 243 9.20 23.27 -3.36
CA HIS A 243 9.28 24.72 -3.31
C HIS A 243 10.13 25.24 -2.14
N PHE A 244 10.07 24.57 -0.97
CA PHE A 244 10.95 24.92 0.15
C PHE A 244 12.43 24.69 -0.21
N GLY A 245 12.75 23.59 -0.89
CA GLY A 245 14.10 23.32 -1.37
C GLY A 245 14.61 24.31 -2.41
N LEU A 246 13.71 24.82 -3.27
CA LEU A 246 13.97 25.89 -4.23
C LEU A 246 14.02 27.30 -3.60
N GLU A 247 13.87 27.39 -2.26
CA GLU A 247 13.78 28.64 -1.51
C GLU A 247 12.57 29.54 -1.89
N ASP A 248 11.60 28.99 -2.61
CA ASP A 248 10.32 29.66 -2.86
C ASP A 248 9.39 29.52 -1.65
N PHE A 249 9.76 30.20 -0.55
CA PHE A 249 9.03 30.14 0.71
C PHE A 249 7.58 30.63 0.61
N PRO A 250 7.24 31.66 -0.20
CA PRO A 250 5.85 32.08 -0.35
C PRO A 250 4.96 30.96 -0.89
N THR A 251 5.37 30.29 -1.97
CA THR A 251 4.61 29.19 -2.57
C THR A 251 4.57 27.96 -1.66
N ALA A 252 5.70 27.60 -1.02
CA ALA A 252 5.75 26.51 -0.06
C ALA A 252 4.76 26.71 1.09
N LYS A 253 4.74 27.92 1.70
CA LYS A 253 3.80 28.26 2.79
C LYS A 253 2.33 28.17 2.34
N ASN A 254 2.02 28.66 1.15
CA ASN A 254 0.67 28.60 0.62
C ASN A 254 0.22 27.15 0.41
N THR A 255 1.08 26.32 -0.19
CA THR A 255 0.82 24.90 -0.41
C THR A 255 0.59 24.16 0.90
N PHE A 256 1.43 24.35 1.92
CA PHE A 256 1.26 23.70 3.22
C PHE A 256 -0.02 24.18 3.95
N LYS A 257 -0.35 25.46 3.89
CA LYS A 257 -1.59 26.00 4.47
C LYS A 257 -2.83 25.39 3.80
N GLU A 258 -2.80 25.26 2.48
CA GLU A 258 -3.89 24.63 1.73
C GLU A 258 -4.03 23.15 2.06
N LEU A 259 -2.91 22.41 2.13
CA LEU A 259 -2.89 21.00 2.56
C LEU A 259 -3.53 20.83 3.95
N ILE A 260 -3.13 21.65 4.94
CA ILE A 260 -3.68 21.61 6.29
C ILE A 260 -5.19 21.91 6.30
N LYS A 261 -5.64 22.86 5.47
CA LYS A 261 -7.04 23.25 5.36
C LYS A 261 -7.90 22.16 4.71
N THR A 262 -7.42 21.60 3.61
CA THR A 262 -8.18 20.69 2.75
C THR A 262 -8.18 19.26 3.29
N PHE A 263 -7.05 18.78 3.82
CA PHE A 263 -6.86 17.41 4.28
C PHE A 263 -6.64 17.31 5.79
N LYS A 264 -7.54 17.93 6.55
CA LYS A 264 -7.47 17.93 8.02
C LYS A 264 -7.41 16.51 8.58
N GLY A 265 -6.50 16.29 9.54
CA GLY A 265 -6.38 15.02 10.25
C GLY A 265 -5.49 13.99 9.56
N THR A 266 -4.98 14.27 8.35
CA THR A 266 -4.01 13.37 7.70
C THR A 266 -2.61 13.55 8.29
N PRO A 267 -1.75 12.51 8.20
CA PRO A 267 -0.34 12.60 8.58
C PRO A 267 0.39 13.71 7.82
N GLU A 268 0.07 13.90 6.53
CA GLU A 268 0.66 14.92 5.68
C GLU A 268 0.30 16.32 6.15
N ALA A 269 -0.93 16.56 6.58
CA ALA A 269 -1.33 17.83 7.17
C ALA A 269 -0.58 18.10 8.49
N THR A 270 -0.29 17.06 9.26
CA THR A 270 0.53 17.18 10.48
C THR A 270 1.99 17.49 10.12
N ALA A 271 2.55 16.80 9.12
CA ALA A 271 3.89 17.09 8.61
C ALA A 271 4.00 18.51 8.06
N ALA A 272 2.98 18.98 7.32
CA ALA A 272 2.95 20.34 6.77
C ALA A 272 3.02 21.45 7.84
N LYS A 273 2.47 21.23 9.05
CA LYS A 273 2.62 22.16 10.17
C LYS A 273 4.09 22.27 10.61
N ALA A 274 4.79 21.15 10.72
CA ALA A 274 6.20 21.14 11.06
C ALA A 274 7.06 21.81 9.97
N GLU A 275 6.70 21.63 8.68
CA GLU A 275 7.38 22.32 7.57
C GLU A 275 7.20 23.83 7.62
N LEU A 276 6.01 24.34 8.00
CA LEU A 276 5.80 25.78 8.20
C LEU A 276 6.69 26.37 9.30
N GLU A 277 6.92 25.63 10.38
CA GLU A 277 7.86 26.03 11.44
C GLU A 277 9.31 26.06 10.95
N LEU A 278 9.70 25.08 10.09
CA LEU A 278 11.03 25.06 9.47
C LEU A 278 11.24 26.27 8.56
N ILE A 279 10.24 26.62 7.74
CA ILE A 279 10.31 27.83 6.89
C ILE A 279 10.48 29.07 7.75
N ALA A 280 9.70 29.24 8.81
CA ALA A 280 9.81 30.40 9.69
C ALA A 280 11.20 30.53 10.33
N LYS A 281 11.81 29.40 10.72
CA LYS A 281 13.20 29.37 11.25
C LYS A 281 14.22 29.77 10.17
N ARG A 282 14.05 29.27 8.93
CA ARG A 282 14.97 29.58 7.82
C ARG A 282 14.88 31.04 7.42
N GLU A 283 13.66 31.60 7.28
CA GLU A 283 13.47 33.03 6.99
C GLU A 283 14.09 33.92 8.06
N LYS A 284 13.92 33.56 9.34
CA LYS A 284 14.54 34.32 10.45
C LYS A 284 16.07 34.26 10.35
N ALA A 285 16.64 33.11 10.11
CA ALA A 285 18.09 32.96 9.95
C ALA A 285 18.65 33.78 8.78
N LEU A 286 17.91 33.88 7.67
CA LEU A 286 18.29 34.69 6.51
C LEU A 286 18.15 36.21 6.78
N SER A 287 17.27 36.61 7.70
CA SER A 287 17.07 38.02 8.06
C SER A 287 18.05 38.56 9.11
N GLU A 288 18.83 37.70 9.79
CA GLU A 288 19.80 38.11 10.81
C GLU A 288 21.06 38.73 10.17
N PRO A 289 21.51 39.92 10.62
CA PRO A 289 22.71 40.58 10.08
C PRO A 289 23.97 39.75 10.40
N GLY A 290 24.47 38.99 9.43
CA GLY A 290 25.65 38.15 9.57
C GLY A 290 25.58 36.82 8.84
N ALA A 291 24.40 36.40 8.38
CA ALA A 291 24.21 35.14 7.65
C ALA A 291 24.94 35.15 6.29
N ALA A 292 25.00 36.29 5.61
CA ALA A 292 25.68 36.44 4.30
C ALA A 292 27.21 36.27 4.35
N LYS A 293 27.85 36.32 5.52
CA LYS A 293 29.31 36.15 5.64
C LYS A 293 29.77 34.72 5.84
N LYS A 294 28.90 33.76 6.15
CA LYS A 294 29.29 32.37 6.43
C LYS A 294 29.27 31.48 5.18
N GLU A 295 28.50 31.84 4.15
CA GLU A 295 28.39 31.08 2.89
C GLU A 295 29.49 31.46 1.86
N ALA A 296 30.22 32.57 2.08
CA ALA A 296 31.23 33.07 1.17
C ALA A 296 32.68 32.75 1.62
N ALA A 297 32.91 31.73 2.45
CA ALA A 297 34.24 31.27 2.73
C ALA A 297 34.70 30.26 1.65
N PRO A 298 35.67 30.58 0.78
CA PRO A 298 36.19 29.65 -0.19
C PRO A 298 36.84 28.47 0.53
N ALA A 299 36.54 27.24 0.05
CA ALA A 299 37.29 26.05 0.42
C ALA A 299 38.79 26.33 0.09
N ASN A 300 39.56 26.56 1.14
CA ASN A 300 40.98 26.88 1.04
C ASN A 300 41.68 25.63 0.52
N GLU A 301 42.32 25.78 -0.64
CA GLU A 301 43.33 24.89 -1.18
C GLU A 301 44.36 24.59 -0.11
N SER A 302 44.53 23.32 0.25
CA SER A 302 45.76 22.86 0.92
C SER A 302 46.46 21.85 0.02
N LYS A 303 47.65 22.25 -0.32
CA LYS A 303 48.69 21.60 -1.09
C LYS A 303 48.89 20.12 -0.78
#